data_6075c6e9e17c1a8ee9bcc9d7ab6c0248
#
_entry.id   6075c6e9e17c1a8ee9bcc9d7ab6c0248
#
_cell.length_a   1.000
_cell.length_b   1.000
_cell.length_c   1.000
_cell.angle_alpha   90.00
_cell.angle_beta   90.00
_cell.angle_gamma   90.00
#
_symmetry.space_group_name_H-M   'P 1'
#
loop_
_entity.id
_entity.type
_entity.pdbx_description
1 polymer ?
#
loop_
_entity_poly.entity_id
_entity_poly.type
_entity_poly.pdbx_seq_one_letter_code
_entity_poly.pdbx_strand_id
1 'polypeptide(L)'
;MKDKSQAEKTAAERQVELLSTALGSAPSAKGYWLNASGKTYPSFYPKGLTVSPFNALIMSLHSDKSGSKTNLFMPFSEAKRQGVAVREHERGVPFLFYNWNQYVNRNNPKDIISRNDYQALDAEQQKQYKGVHNREIRTLFCIDQTTMPFANEKEYKKLLADYGTAEERGLGEGDDRAMHVRFNDFLLKMRDNLVPIRTDGSGVAHYDTEKDAVYMPRQKDFEHY
;
A
#
# COMPACT_ATOMS: atom_id res chain seq x y z
N MET A 1 29.47 -28.33 -2.61
CA MET A 1 29.40 -27.30 -3.67
C MET A 1 27.99 -26.72 -3.61
N LYS A 2 27.80 -25.50 -3.13
CA LYS A 2 26.49 -24.82 -3.16
C LYS A 2 26.26 -24.32 -4.57
N ASP A 3 25.14 -24.71 -5.12
CA ASP A 3 24.71 -24.36 -6.46
C ASP A 3 24.53 -22.84 -6.56
N LYS A 4 25.37 -22.16 -7.33
CA LYS A 4 25.39 -20.71 -7.53
C LYS A 4 24.43 -20.23 -8.63
N SER A 5 23.37 -20.97 -8.96
CA SER A 5 22.55 -20.73 -10.14
C SER A 5 21.16 -20.15 -9.92
N GLN A 6 20.88 -19.53 -8.77
CA GLN A 6 19.75 -18.60 -8.71
C GLN A 6 20.29 -17.17 -8.77
N ALA A 7 20.35 -16.63 -9.99
CA ALA A 7 20.53 -15.21 -10.19
C ALA A 7 19.50 -14.46 -9.32
N GLU A 8 19.96 -13.53 -8.49
CA GLU A 8 19.04 -12.74 -7.66
C GLU A 8 18.05 -12.01 -8.57
N LYS A 9 16.77 -12.35 -8.45
CA LYS A 9 15.72 -11.69 -9.20
C LYS A 9 15.74 -10.20 -8.91
N THR A 10 15.63 -9.40 -9.96
CA THR A 10 15.48 -7.96 -9.82
C THR A 10 14.21 -7.62 -9.04
N ALA A 11 14.12 -6.41 -8.50
CA ALA A 11 12.92 -5.98 -7.78
C ALA A 11 11.67 -5.97 -8.66
N ALA A 12 11.82 -5.65 -9.95
CA ALA A 12 10.72 -5.70 -10.91
C ALA A 12 10.24 -7.13 -11.15
N GLU A 13 11.15 -8.09 -11.32
CA GLU A 13 10.81 -9.52 -11.47
C GLU A 13 10.09 -10.06 -10.23
N ARG A 14 10.48 -9.64 -9.04
CA ARG A 14 9.78 -10.00 -7.80
C ARG A 14 8.37 -9.43 -7.72
N GLN A 15 8.15 -8.20 -8.20
CA GLN A 15 6.80 -7.62 -8.28
C GLN A 15 5.92 -8.38 -9.28
N VAL A 16 6.46 -8.69 -10.45
CA VAL A 16 5.76 -9.49 -11.48
C VAL A 16 5.41 -10.88 -10.94
N GLU A 17 6.34 -11.54 -10.25
CA GLU A 17 6.10 -12.84 -9.65
C GLU A 17 4.97 -12.81 -8.61
N LEU A 18 4.96 -11.81 -7.72
CA LEU A 18 3.89 -11.64 -6.73
C LEU A 18 2.53 -11.48 -7.41
N LEU A 19 2.45 -10.60 -8.42
CA LEU A 19 1.23 -10.37 -9.19
C LEU A 19 0.79 -11.62 -9.94
N SER A 20 1.70 -12.29 -10.64
CA SER A 20 1.40 -13.50 -11.42
C SER A 20 0.92 -14.63 -10.53
N THR A 21 1.56 -14.82 -9.36
CA THR A 21 1.15 -15.83 -8.37
C THR A 21 -0.25 -15.53 -7.85
N ALA A 22 -0.53 -14.28 -7.52
CA ALA A 22 -1.83 -13.86 -7.02
C ALA A 22 -2.93 -14.05 -8.07
N LEU A 23 -2.68 -13.66 -9.33
CA LEU A 23 -3.63 -13.83 -10.43
C LEU A 23 -3.85 -15.31 -10.76
N GLY A 24 -2.81 -16.13 -10.72
CA GLY A 24 -2.88 -17.56 -11.00
C GLY A 24 -3.56 -18.39 -9.91
N SER A 25 -3.54 -17.93 -8.67
CA SER A 25 -4.18 -18.60 -7.53
C SER A 25 -5.60 -18.09 -7.24
N ALA A 26 -6.05 -17.05 -7.94
CA ALA A 26 -7.38 -16.49 -7.75
C ALA A 26 -8.47 -17.46 -8.24
N PRO A 27 -9.31 -18.02 -7.37
CA PRO A 27 -10.34 -19.00 -7.75
C PRO A 27 -11.55 -18.38 -8.48
N SER A 28 -11.46 -17.26 -8.95
CA SER A 28 -12.25 -16.40 -9.84
C SER A 28 -12.04 -14.95 -9.43
N ALA A 29 -11.95 -14.06 -10.40
CA ALA A 29 -11.57 -12.66 -10.22
C ALA A 29 -12.48 -11.83 -9.27
N LYS A 30 -13.45 -12.43 -8.61
CA LYS A 30 -14.45 -11.75 -7.79
C LYS A 30 -14.02 -11.35 -6.37
N GLY A 31 -12.92 -11.86 -5.84
CA GLY A 31 -12.64 -11.71 -4.40
C GLY A 31 -11.32 -11.05 -4.01
N TYR A 32 -10.42 -10.85 -4.93
CA TYR A 32 -9.05 -10.41 -4.57
C TYR A 32 -8.92 -8.94 -4.13
N TRP A 33 -9.88 -8.13 -4.49
CA TRP A 33 -9.93 -6.71 -4.11
C TRP A 33 -10.48 -6.48 -2.70
N LEU A 34 -11.12 -7.49 -2.16
CA LEU A 34 -11.70 -7.48 -0.82
C LEU A 34 -10.75 -8.30 0.06
N ASN A 35 -9.97 -7.62 0.80
CA ASN A 35 -9.10 -7.95 1.91
C ASN A 35 -9.41 -9.34 2.56
N ALA A 36 -9.08 -10.42 1.84
CA ALA A 36 -9.38 -11.79 2.26
C ALA A 36 -8.79 -12.15 3.65
N SER A 37 -7.74 -11.42 4.08
CA SER A 37 -7.10 -11.61 5.37
C SER A 37 -7.67 -10.74 6.49
N GLY A 38 -8.63 -9.86 6.20
CA GLY A 38 -9.19 -8.90 7.17
C GLY A 38 -8.18 -7.92 7.75
N LYS A 39 -6.96 -7.84 7.21
CA LYS A 39 -5.93 -6.90 7.65
C LYS A 39 -6.28 -5.47 7.25
N THR A 40 -5.71 -4.51 7.96
CA THR A 40 -5.84 -3.10 7.60
C THR A 40 -5.10 -2.75 6.31
N TYR A 41 -5.43 -1.61 5.72
CA TYR A 41 -4.71 -1.09 4.55
C TYR A 41 -3.21 -0.95 4.86
N PRO A 42 -2.31 -1.38 3.95
CA PRO A 42 -0.87 -1.30 4.16
C PRO A 42 -0.39 0.10 4.47
N SER A 43 0.46 0.23 5.48
CA SER A 43 0.99 1.51 5.91
C SER A 43 2.42 1.41 6.44
N PHE A 44 3.08 2.57 6.53
CA PHE A 44 4.42 2.64 7.11
C PHE A 44 4.38 2.71 8.63
N TYR A 45 5.18 1.87 9.27
CA TYR A 45 5.42 1.95 10.70
C TYR A 45 6.71 2.78 10.97
N PRO A 46 6.74 3.64 12.00
CA PRO A 46 5.68 3.93 12.97
C PRO A 46 4.70 5.04 12.53
N LYS A 47 4.94 5.70 11.40
CA LYS A 47 4.26 6.94 11.02
C LYS A 47 2.83 6.78 10.50
N GLY A 48 2.39 5.55 10.23
CA GLY A 48 1.05 5.30 9.69
C GLY A 48 0.77 5.95 8.33
N LEU A 49 1.81 6.29 7.56
CA LEU A 49 1.64 6.93 6.26
C LEU A 49 1.01 5.95 5.28
N THR A 50 0.02 6.42 4.55
CA THR A 50 -0.62 5.66 3.48
C THR A 50 0.31 5.52 2.29
N VAL A 51 0.13 4.43 1.55
CA VAL A 51 0.89 4.11 0.35
C VAL A 51 0.01 4.20 -0.90
N SER A 52 0.62 4.31 -2.08
CA SER A 52 -0.14 4.30 -3.33
C SER A 52 -0.86 2.95 -3.51
N PRO A 53 -2.00 2.92 -4.24
CA PRO A 53 -2.77 1.68 -4.44
C PRO A 53 -1.95 0.53 -5.02
N PHE A 54 -1.04 0.82 -5.95
CA PHE A 54 -0.14 -0.20 -6.52
C PHE A 54 0.79 -0.79 -5.44
N ASN A 55 1.44 0.06 -4.65
CA ASN A 55 2.30 -0.41 -3.57
C ASN A 55 1.50 -1.16 -2.49
N ALA A 56 0.29 -0.69 -2.18
CA ALA A 56 -0.60 -1.37 -1.23
C ALA A 56 -0.93 -2.79 -1.70
N LEU A 57 -1.26 -2.96 -2.98
CA LEU A 57 -1.50 -4.29 -3.55
C LEU A 57 -0.28 -5.20 -3.38
N ILE A 58 0.90 -4.74 -3.81
CA ILE A 58 2.15 -5.53 -3.71
C ILE A 58 2.49 -5.87 -2.25
N MET A 59 2.32 -4.93 -1.33
CA MET A 59 2.56 -5.12 0.10
C MET A 59 1.57 -6.12 0.71
N SER A 60 0.28 -6.03 0.37
CA SER A 60 -0.74 -6.99 0.85
C SER A 60 -0.44 -8.40 0.35
N LEU A 61 -0.17 -8.57 -0.95
CA LEU A 61 0.18 -9.87 -1.52
C LEU A 61 1.44 -10.48 -0.86
N HIS A 62 2.44 -9.64 -0.57
CA HIS A 62 3.62 -10.09 0.16
C HIS A 62 3.29 -10.51 1.60
N SER A 63 2.50 -9.71 2.30
CA SER A 63 2.05 -10.00 3.66
C SER A 63 1.26 -11.32 3.73
N ASP A 64 0.38 -11.57 2.78
CA ASP A 64 -0.41 -12.80 2.73
C ASP A 64 0.48 -14.01 2.42
N LYS A 65 1.38 -13.89 1.43
CA LYS A 65 2.35 -14.94 1.08
C LYS A 65 3.29 -15.28 2.25
N SER A 66 3.69 -14.30 3.04
CA SER A 66 4.58 -14.49 4.20
C SER A 66 3.85 -14.95 5.47
N GLY A 67 2.51 -15.03 5.46
CA GLY A 67 1.72 -15.35 6.65
C GLY A 67 1.80 -14.26 7.73
N SER A 68 2.12 -13.02 7.36
CA SER A 68 2.20 -11.92 8.30
C SER A 68 0.83 -11.60 8.89
N LYS A 69 0.78 -11.25 10.17
CA LYS A 69 -0.44 -10.91 10.90
C LYS A 69 -0.87 -9.44 10.70
N THR A 70 0.08 -8.59 10.29
CA THR A 70 -0.16 -7.15 10.07
C THR A 70 0.15 -6.75 8.63
N ASN A 71 -0.32 -5.54 8.26
CA ASN A 71 0.09 -4.85 7.03
C ASN A 71 0.92 -3.59 7.35
N LEU A 72 1.75 -3.65 8.40
CA LEU A 72 2.66 -2.58 8.79
C LEU A 72 4.07 -2.88 8.28
N PHE A 73 4.65 -1.92 7.56
CA PHE A 73 5.94 -2.11 6.91
C PHE A 73 6.92 -1.01 7.27
N MET A 74 8.20 -1.36 7.31
CA MET A 74 9.29 -0.42 7.54
C MET A 74 10.52 -0.77 6.70
N PRO A 75 11.37 0.22 6.34
CA PRO A 75 12.67 -0.06 5.77
C PRO A 75 13.64 -0.59 6.83
N PHE A 76 14.71 -1.24 6.38
CA PHE A 76 15.74 -1.80 7.27
C PHE A 76 16.32 -0.75 8.23
N SER A 77 16.55 0.47 7.75
CA SER A 77 17.07 1.58 8.57
C SER A 77 16.11 1.95 9.71
N GLU A 78 14.81 1.85 9.47
CA GLU A 78 13.80 2.11 10.50
C GLU A 78 13.76 0.99 11.53
N ALA A 79 13.85 -0.28 11.10
CA ALA A 79 13.94 -1.41 12.02
C ALA A 79 15.12 -1.22 13.01
N LYS A 80 16.28 -0.86 12.48
CA LYS A 80 17.46 -0.55 13.30
C LYS A 80 17.21 0.61 14.27
N ARG A 81 16.51 1.67 13.85
CA ARG A 81 16.19 2.82 14.69
C ARG A 81 15.21 2.46 15.81
N GLN A 82 14.31 1.52 15.57
CA GLN A 82 13.36 0.99 16.55
C GLN A 82 14.02 -0.09 17.48
N GLY A 83 15.30 -0.36 17.32
CA GLY A 83 16.01 -1.35 18.13
C GLY A 83 15.61 -2.80 17.80
N VAL A 84 15.02 -3.03 16.63
CA VAL A 84 14.64 -4.37 16.17
C VAL A 84 15.44 -4.76 14.93
N ALA A 85 15.65 -6.05 14.72
CA ALA A 85 16.36 -6.60 13.59
C ALA A 85 15.39 -7.33 12.65
N VAL A 86 15.66 -7.26 11.35
CA VAL A 86 15.01 -8.17 10.39
C VAL A 86 15.54 -9.58 10.65
N ARG A 87 14.65 -10.56 10.73
CA ARG A 87 15.02 -11.95 10.99
C ARG A 87 15.83 -12.53 9.83
N GLU A 88 16.69 -13.47 10.15
CA GLU A 88 17.50 -14.16 9.16
C GLU A 88 16.63 -14.88 8.12
N HIS A 89 17.08 -14.86 6.87
CA HIS A 89 16.37 -15.43 5.70
C HIS A 89 15.06 -14.76 5.30
N GLU A 90 14.62 -13.69 5.98
CA GLU A 90 13.45 -12.94 5.56
C GLU A 90 13.72 -12.13 4.28
N ARG A 91 12.75 -12.13 3.39
CA ARG A 91 12.81 -11.36 2.15
C ARG A 91 11.80 -10.23 2.20
N GLY A 92 12.28 -9.00 2.07
CA GLY A 92 11.40 -7.85 2.04
C GLY A 92 10.68 -7.70 0.70
N VAL A 93 9.64 -6.88 0.71
CA VAL A 93 8.85 -6.51 -0.46
C VAL A 93 9.48 -5.34 -1.20
N PRO A 94 9.58 -5.38 -2.55
CA PRO A 94 10.01 -4.24 -3.34
C PRO A 94 8.93 -3.16 -3.36
N PHE A 95 9.27 -1.97 -2.95
CA PHE A 95 8.40 -0.80 -2.87
C PHE A 95 8.85 0.25 -3.88
N LEU A 96 7.94 0.70 -4.73
CA LEU A 96 8.21 1.75 -5.71
C LEU A 96 8.04 3.11 -5.05
N PHE A 97 9.16 3.81 -4.86
CA PHE A 97 9.21 5.14 -4.29
C PHE A 97 9.43 6.18 -5.38
N TYR A 98 8.63 7.26 -5.35
CA TYR A 98 8.79 8.41 -6.23
C TYR A 98 9.40 9.56 -5.44
N ASN A 99 10.63 9.93 -5.79
CA ASN A 99 11.28 11.10 -5.23
C ASN A 99 11.02 12.31 -6.11
N TRP A 100 10.24 13.25 -5.61
CA TRP A 100 9.86 14.49 -6.27
C TRP A 100 10.76 15.68 -5.90
N ASN A 101 11.86 15.44 -5.22
CA ASN A 101 12.73 16.48 -4.67
C ASN A 101 13.87 16.86 -5.59
N GLN A 102 13.76 16.58 -6.89
CA GLN A 102 14.80 16.89 -7.87
C GLN A 102 14.27 17.81 -8.95
N TYR A 103 15.11 18.74 -9.35
CA TYR A 103 14.85 19.69 -10.42
C TYR A 103 16.00 19.62 -11.41
N VAL A 104 15.68 19.51 -12.70
CA VAL A 104 16.66 19.40 -13.79
C VAL A 104 16.61 20.65 -14.64
N ASN A 105 17.76 21.20 -14.94
CA ASN A 105 17.87 22.36 -15.84
C ASN A 105 17.39 21.97 -17.25
N ARG A 106 16.54 22.80 -17.84
CA ARG A 106 15.92 22.54 -19.15
C ARG A 106 16.94 22.51 -20.28
N ASN A 107 18.04 23.27 -20.14
CA ASN A 107 19.09 23.43 -21.12
C ASN A 107 20.27 22.49 -20.87
N ASN A 108 20.41 21.95 -19.63
CA ASN A 108 21.48 21.03 -19.27
C ASN A 108 20.92 19.89 -18.40
N PRO A 109 20.60 18.72 -18.98
CA PRO A 109 20.07 17.58 -18.24
C PRO A 109 21.00 17.01 -17.17
N LYS A 110 22.26 17.36 -17.15
CA LYS A 110 23.21 16.92 -16.13
C LYS A 110 23.20 17.82 -14.88
N ASP A 111 22.65 19.01 -15.00
CA ASP A 111 22.49 19.96 -13.92
C ASP A 111 21.19 19.63 -13.17
N ILE A 112 21.36 18.91 -12.05
CA ILE A 112 20.28 18.43 -11.20
C ILE A 112 20.48 19.02 -9.81
N ILE A 113 19.48 19.72 -9.33
CA ILE A 113 19.49 20.34 -8.01
C ILE A 113 18.41 19.78 -7.10
N SER A 114 18.60 19.90 -5.80
CA SER A 114 17.60 19.51 -4.81
C SER A 114 16.44 20.51 -4.75
N ARG A 115 15.35 20.13 -4.07
CA ARG A 115 14.22 21.05 -3.81
C ARG A 115 14.66 22.26 -2.99
N ASN A 116 15.56 22.09 -2.03
CA ASN A 116 16.03 23.19 -1.20
C ASN A 116 16.84 24.19 -2.04
N ASP A 117 17.75 23.68 -2.88
CA ASP A 117 18.52 24.54 -3.78
C ASP A 117 17.63 25.26 -4.78
N TYR A 118 16.61 24.58 -5.35
CA TYR A 118 15.62 25.19 -6.23
C TYR A 118 14.85 26.32 -5.52
N GLN A 119 14.45 26.13 -4.28
CA GLN A 119 13.75 27.16 -3.50
C GLN A 119 14.64 28.38 -3.16
N ALA A 120 15.95 28.20 -3.14
CA ALA A 120 16.93 29.28 -2.91
C ALA A 120 17.20 30.12 -4.17
N LEU A 121 16.79 29.67 -5.36
CA LEU A 121 16.93 30.39 -6.62
C LEU A 121 15.90 31.52 -6.74
N ASP A 122 16.28 32.56 -7.46
CA ASP A 122 15.32 33.60 -7.86
C ASP A 122 14.31 33.11 -8.92
N ALA A 123 13.25 33.89 -9.14
CA ALA A 123 12.14 33.49 -10.02
C ALA A 123 12.59 33.29 -11.49
N GLU A 124 13.58 34.01 -11.98
CA GLU A 124 14.10 33.85 -13.35
C GLU A 124 14.94 32.59 -13.48
N GLN A 125 15.76 32.29 -12.48
CA GLN A 125 16.55 31.08 -12.41
C GLN A 125 15.64 29.84 -12.27
N GLN A 126 14.57 29.91 -11.46
CA GLN A 126 13.61 28.81 -11.29
C GLN A 126 12.94 28.42 -12.61
N LYS A 127 12.69 29.36 -13.53
CA LYS A 127 12.13 29.06 -14.86
C LYS A 127 13.02 28.16 -15.72
N GLN A 128 14.31 28.13 -15.46
CA GLN A 128 15.26 27.31 -16.18
C GLN A 128 15.18 25.82 -15.75
N TYR A 129 14.55 25.52 -14.63
CA TYR A 129 14.44 24.18 -14.10
C TYR A 129 13.03 23.62 -14.26
N LYS A 130 12.93 22.31 -14.35
CA LYS A 130 11.68 21.56 -14.29
C LYS A 130 11.76 20.52 -13.19
N GLY A 131 10.70 20.35 -12.44
CA GLY A 131 10.57 19.27 -11.48
C GLY A 131 10.61 17.91 -12.21
N VAL A 132 11.40 17.01 -11.70
CA VAL A 132 11.47 15.62 -12.17
C VAL A 132 11.28 14.69 -11.00
N HIS A 133 10.65 13.56 -11.27
CA HIS A 133 10.57 12.48 -10.30
C HIS A 133 11.60 11.41 -10.65
N ASN A 134 12.36 11.02 -9.66
CA ASN A 134 13.21 9.84 -9.75
C ASN A 134 12.46 8.65 -9.16
N ARG A 135 12.50 7.52 -9.86
CA ARG A 135 11.92 6.26 -9.40
C ARG A 135 13.00 5.46 -8.70
N GLU A 136 12.75 5.14 -7.45
CA GLU A 136 13.64 4.28 -6.66
C GLU A 136 12.85 3.06 -6.21
N ILE A 137 13.47 1.90 -6.28
CA ILE A 137 12.90 0.71 -5.68
C ILE A 137 13.61 0.50 -4.35
N ARG A 138 12.86 0.55 -3.27
CA ARG A 138 13.33 0.30 -1.91
C ARG A 138 12.75 -1.01 -1.42
N THR A 139 13.46 -1.66 -0.52
CA THR A 139 12.97 -2.88 0.13
C THR A 139 12.37 -2.52 1.48
N LEU A 140 11.14 -2.97 1.71
CA LEU A 140 10.44 -2.87 2.97
C LEU A 140 10.24 -4.25 3.59
N PHE A 141 10.15 -4.29 4.90
CA PHE A 141 9.89 -5.49 5.67
C PHE A 141 8.63 -5.29 6.49
N CYS A 142 7.76 -6.28 6.52
CA CYS A 142 6.66 -6.29 7.48
C CYS A 142 7.22 -6.34 8.91
N ILE A 143 6.58 -5.68 9.86
CA ILE A 143 7.01 -5.74 11.27
C ILE A 143 7.05 -7.17 11.79
N ASP A 144 6.19 -8.04 11.27
CA ASP A 144 6.17 -9.47 11.57
C ASP A 144 7.43 -10.22 11.11
N GLN A 145 8.16 -9.68 10.16
CA GLN A 145 9.44 -10.22 9.67
C GLN A 145 10.64 -9.75 10.51
N THR A 146 10.39 -9.01 11.55
CA THR A 146 11.43 -8.49 12.45
C THR A 146 11.42 -9.22 13.80
N THR A 147 12.36 -8.86 14.66
CA THR A 147 12.37 -9.32 16.05
C THR A 147 11.35 -8.58 16.93
N MET A 148 10.58 -7.65 16.39
CA MET A 148 9.60 -6.84 17.14
C MET A 148 8.60 -7.69 17.97
N PRO A 149 8.03 -8.79 17.44
CA PRO A 149 7.14 -9.65 18.22
C PRO A 149 7.74 -10.15 19.53
N PHE A 150 9.06 -10.28 19.60
CA PHE A 150 9.78 -10.81 20.76
C PHE A 150 10.50 -9.71 21.55
N ALA A 151 11.11 -8.74 20.87
CA ALA A 151 11.89 -7.69 21.50
C ALA A 151 11.01 -6.60 22.14
N ASN A 152 9.81 -6.38 21.60
CA ASN A 152 8.86 -5.39 22.10
C ASN A 152 7.42 -5.93 22.06
N GLU A 153 7.21 -7.03 22.78
CA GLU A 153 5.94 -7.78 22.79
C GLU A 153 4.72 -6.91 23.13
N LYS A 154 4.88 -6.00 24.09
CA LYS A 154 3.79 -5.12 24.53
C LYS A 154 3.31 -4.19 23.41
N GLU A 155 4.24 -3.56 22.74
CA GLU A 155 3.93 -2.67 21.60
C GLU A 155 3.38 -3.48 20.43
N TYR A 156 3.97 -4.64 20.15
CA TYR A 156 3.50 -5.51 19.08
C TYR A 156 2.06 -5.99 19.32
N LYS A 157 1.68 -6.38 20.54
CA LYS A 157 0.29 -6.75 20.87
C LYS A 157 -0.68 -5.59 20.65
N LYS A 158 -0.27 -4.36 20.97
CA LYS A 158 -1.07 -3.17 20.67
C LYS A 158 -1.25 -2.98 19.16
N LEU A 159 -0.17 -3.14 18.40
CA LEU A 159 -0.22 -3.05 16.94
C LEU A 159 -1.10 -4.14 16.30
N LEU A 160 -1.10 -5.36 16.86
CA LEU A 160 -2.01 -6.42 16.43
C LEU A 160 -3.48 -6.06 16.68
N ALA A 161 -3.80 -5.48 17.84
CA ALA A 161 -5.15 -5.05 18.15
C ALA A 161 -5.66 -3.93 17.22
N ASP A 162 -4.75 -3.06 16.75
CA ASP A 162 -5.10 -1.91 15.90
C ASP A 162 -5.02 -2.27 14.38
N TYR A 163 -4.06 -3.09 13.99
CA TYR A 163 -3.66 -3.30 12.59
C TYR A 163 -3.58 -4.77 12.17
N GLY A 164 -3.88 -5.71 13.05
CA GLY A 164 -3.82 -7.13 12.77
C GLY A 164 -4.92 -7.64 11.84
N THR A 165 -5.00 -8.95 11.71
CA THR A 165 -6.13 -9.63 11.05
C THR A 165 -7.43 -9.36 11.79
N ALA A 166 -8.56 -9.67 11.17
CA ALA A 166 -9.86 -9.55 11.85
C ALA A 166 -9.89 -10.31 13.18
N GLU A 167 -9.33 -11.53 13.22
CA GLU A 167 -9.19 -12.34 14.42
C GLU A 167 -8.34 -11.66 15.51
N GLU A 168 -7.15 -11.16 15.15
CA GLU A 168 -6.25 -10.47 16.09
C GLU A 168 -6.86 -9.17 16.66
N ARG A 169 -7.75 -8.53 15.90
CA ARG A 169 -8.50 -7.34 16.32
C ARG A 169 -9.75 -7.68 17.13
N GLY A 170 -10.03 -8.97 17.37
CA GLY A 170 -11.24 -9.41 18.05
C GLY A 170 -12.51 -9.21 17.25
N LEU A 171 -12.41 -9.01 15.94
CA LEU A 171 -13.54 -8.94 15.03
C LEU A 171 -13.90 -10.39 14.68
N GLY A 172 -15.02 -10.90 15.19
CA GLY A 172 -15.50 -12.25 14.86
C GLY A 172 -15.83 -12.40 13.38
N GLU A 173 -15.86 -13.64 12.88
CA GLU A 173 -16.42 -13.96 11.57
C GLU A 173 -17.83 -13.37 11.49
N GLY A 174 -18.04 -12.37 10.65
CA GLY A 174 -19.33 -11.71 10.47
C GLY A 174 -19.43 -10.28 11.02
N ASP A 175 -18.38 -9.74 11.66
CA ASP A 175 -18.34 -8.33 12.06
C ASP A 175 -17.87 -7.40 10.91
N ASP A 176 -18.10 -7.84 9.69
CA ASP A 176 -18.12 -6.99 8.49
C ASP A 176 -19.02 -5.75 8.69
N ARG A 177 -19.97 -5.81 9.62
CA ARG A 177 -20.88 -4.70 9.95
C ARG A 177 -20.16 -3.43 10.34
N ALA A 178 -19.08 -3.50 11.12
CA ALA A 178 -18.37 -2.30 11.56
C ALA A 178 -17.59 -1.64 10.40
N MET A 179 -17.05 -2.44 9.48
CA MET A 179 -16.40 -1.94 8.27
C MET A 179 -17.47 -1.41 7.30
N HIS A 180 -18.60 -2.09 7.16
CA HIS A 180 -19.74 -1.63 6.37
C HIS A 180 -20.33 -0.33 6.92
N VAL A 181 -20.45 -0.17 8.22
CA VAL A 181 -20.94 1.08 8.82
C VAL A 181 -20.00 2.23 8.51
N ARG A 182 -18.69 2.08 8.69
CA ARG A 182 -17.71 3.13 8.35
C ARG A 182 -17.65 3.43 6.87
N PHE A 183 -17.74 2.42 6.03
CA PHE A 183 -17.79 2.58 4.59
C PHE A 183 -19.08 3.26 4.15
N ASN A 184 -20.22 2.85 4.69
CA ASN A 184 -21.50 3.49 4.42
C ASN A 184 -21.52 4.95 4.90
N ASP A 185 -20.97 5.24 6.08
CA ASP A 185 -20.82 6.62 6.57
C ASP A 185 -19.93 7.45 5.66
N PHE A 186 -18.84 6.89 5.14
CA PHE A 186 -17.97 7.53 4.17
C PHE A 186 -18.72 7.79 2.85
N LEU A 187 -19.43 6.80 2.32
CA LEU A 187 -20.24 6.97 1.10
C LEU A 187 -21.35 8.01 1.28
N LEU A 188 -22.02 8.03 2.44
CA LEU A 188 -23.04 9.03 2.76
C LEU A 188 -22.43 10.43 2.81
N LYS A 189 -21.29 10.60 3.46
CA LYS A 189 -20.56 11.87 3.51
C LYS A 189 -20.09 12.32 2.12
N MET A 190 -19.62 11.41 1.28
CA MET A 190 -19.28 11.72 -0.11
C MET A 190 -20.52 12.16 -0.89
N ARG A 191 -21.60 11.40 -0.80
CA ARG A 191 -22.87 11.72 -1.48
C ARG A 191 -23.38 13.11 -1.11
N ASP A 192 -23.32 13.46 0.16
CA ASP A 192 -23.90 14.69 0.68
C ASP A 192 -23.01 15.93 0.43
N ASN A 193 -21.70 15.75 0.23
CA ASN A 193 -20.74 16.84 0.19
C ASN A 193 -19.93 16.99 -1.11
N LEU A 194 -19.88 15.97 -1.97
CA LEU A 194 -19.01 15.99 -3.15
C LEU A 194 -19.74 15.62 -4.46
N VAL A 195 -20.08 14.35 -4.61
CA VAL A 195 -20.68 13.83 -5.85
C VAL A 195 -21.87 12.95 -5.51
N PRO A 196 -23.01 13.11 -6.17
CA PRO A 196 -24.18 12.24 -5.93
C PRO A 196 -23.82 10.78 -6.19
N ILE A 197 -23.99 9.93 -5.19
CA ILE A 197 -23.90 8.48 -5.35
C ILE A 197 -25.32 7.93 -5.53
N ARG A 198 -25.56 7.27 -6.65
CA ARG A 198 -26.85 6.69 -7.02
C ARG A 198 -26.72 5.18 -7.16
N THR A 199 -27.80 4.48 -6.98
CA THR A 199 -27.86 3.05 -7.30
C THR A 199 -28.72 2.86 -8.53
N ASP A 200 -28.19 2.19 -9.52
CA ASP A 200 -28.94 1.71 -10.66
C ASP A 200 -28.97 0.18 -10.66
N GLY A 201 -29.65 -0.42 -11.57
CA GLY A 201 -29.70 -1.87 -11.70
C GLY A 201 -28.64 -2.45 -12.64
N SER A 202 -27.63 -1.69 -13.02
CA SER A 202 -26.64 -2.08 -14.04
C SER A 202 -25.66 -3.17 -13.58
N GLY A 203 -25.52 -3.34 -12.26
CA GLY A 203 -24.54 -4.29 -11.68
C GLY A 203 -23.09 -3.87 -11.82
N VAL A 204 -22.81 -2.69 -12.36
CA VAL A 204 -21.45 -2.17 -12.61
C VAL A 204 -21.31 -0.79 -12.00
N ALA A 205 -20.24 -0.60 -11.20
CA ALA A 205 -19.90 0.73 -10.70
C ALA A 205 -19.30 1.59 -11.83
N HIS A 206 -19.85 2.78 -12.06
CA HIS A 206 -19.37 3.70 -13.08
C HIS A 206 -19.62 5.16 -12.69
N TYR A 207 -18.90 6.06 -13.33
CA TYR A 207 -19.10 7.50 -13.20
C TYR A 207 -19.73 8.06 -14.49
N ASP A 208 -20.86 8.75 -14.33
CA ASP A 208 -21.55 9.43 -15.40
C ASP A 208 -21.09 10.88 -15.44
N THR A 209 -20.33 11.22 -16.47
CA THR A 209 -19.74 12.58 -16.64
C THR A 209 -20.78 13.64 -17.00
N GLU A 210 -21.91 13.26 -17.61
CA GLU A 210 -22.97 14.20 -17.99
C GLU A 210 -23.81 14.60 -16.76
N LYS A 211 -24.03 13.66 -15.86
CA LYS A 211 -24.84 13.87 -14.65
C LYS A 211 -24.00 14.19 -13.42
N ASP A 212 -22.68 14.20 -13.57
CA ASP A 212 -21.72 14.36 -12.47
C ASP A 212 -22.08 13.48 -11.26
N ALA A 213 -22.27 12.18 -11.53
CA ALA A 213 -22.77 11.24 -10.54
C ALA A 213 -22.03 9.89 -10.61
N VAL A 214 -21.78 9.30 -9.46
CA VAL A 214 -21.29 7.93 -9.35
C VAL A 214 -22.47 6.99 -9.24
N TYR A 215 -22.51 5.98 -10.08
CA TYR A 215 -23.48 4.89 -10.00
C TYR A 215 -22.82 3.67 -9.36
N MET A 216 -23.51 3.09 -8.40
CA MET A 216 -23.07 1.90 -7.67
C MET A 216 -24.11 0.78 -7.84
N PRO A 217 -23.70 -0.49 -7.95
CA PRO A 217 -24.61 -1.60 -7.86
C PRO A 217 -25.43 -1.56 -6.56
N ARG A 218 -26.62 -2.13 -6.56
CA ARG A 218 -27.40 -2.27 -5.33
C ARG A 218 -26.72 -3.24 -4.38
N GLN A 219 -26.87 -3.04 -3.08
CA GLN A 219 -26.23 -3.90 -2.06
C GLN A 219 -26.52 -5.39 -2.29
N LYS A 220 -27.74 -5.75 -2.73
CA LYS A 220 -28.13 -7.12 -3.08
C LYS A 220 -27.44 -7.70 -4.32
N ASP A 221 -26.87 -6.84 -5.17
CA ASP A 221 -26.18 -7.25 -6.40
C ASP A 221 -24.72 -7.64 -6.12
N PHE A 222 -24.25 -7.40 -4.90
CA PHE A 222 -22.98 -7.91 -4.38
C PHE A 222 -23.29 -9.26 -3.70
N GLU A 223 -23.33 -10.32 -4.50
CA GLU A 223 -23.54 -11.68 -3.99
C GLU A 223 -22.32 -12.15 -3.20
N HIS A 224 -22.32 -12.15 -1.94
CA HIS A 224 -21.26 -12.58 -1.02
C HIS A 224 -20.33 -11.44 -0.54
N TYR A 225 -20.83 -10.77 0.49
CA TYR A 225 -19.95 -10.13 1.47
C TYR A 225 -19.98 -10.95 2.75
#